data_47e5fbdb7b5488fcd412b592c2611175
#
_entry.id   47e5fbdb7b5488fcd412b592c2611175
#
_cell.length_a   1.000
_cell.length_b   1.000
_cell.length_c   1.000
_cell.angle_alpha   90.00
_cell.angle_beta   90.00
_cell.angle_gamma   90.00
#
_symmetry.space_group_name_H-M   'P 1'
#
loop_
_entity.id
_entity.type
_entity.pdbx_description
1 polymer ?
#
loop_
_entity_poly.entity_id
_entity_poly.type
_entity_poly.pdbx_seq_one_letter_code
_entity_poly.pdbx_strand_id
1 'polypeptide(L)'
;MMLTTSPETCTWFSVEGCPSLFWPLASDPNVFSPDSDHLRDIDVLFIGNKYGVRGKIISYLESRGLKVDCYGDGWLNGFVNAEQMALLSKRARIILGVGTVGHCEDVYTLKLRDFDSLMTGALYLTHRNPDLCQLFREGEEIEYYESPAEAYQKIQHYLHKPDERVRVGLNGQRAAIADYTWERRLTLTFQQLGLLS
;
A
#
# COMPACT_ATOMS: atom_id res chain seq x y z
N MET A 1 -12.83 -10.17 22.55
CA MET A 1 -12.66 -8.97 21.69
C MET A 1 -12.23 -9.39 20.31
N MET A 2 -12.79 -8.74 19.27
CA MET A 2 -12.46 -8.98 17.86
C MET A 2 -11.52 -7.87 17.35
N LEU A 3 -10.45 -8.23 16.66
CA LEU A 3 -9.59 -7.29 15.93
C LEU A 3 -10.00 -7.30 14.45
N THR A 4 -10.24 -6.14 13.85
CA THR A 4 -10.69 -6.04 12.46
C THR A 4 -9.96 -4.94 11.70
N THR A 5 -9.69 -5.18 10.42
CA THR A 5 -9.01 -4.23 9.52
C THR A 5 -9.97 -3.23 8.87
N SER A 6 -11.27 -3.27 9.21
CA SER A 6 -12.27 -2.32 8.72
C SER A 6 -13.00 -1.65 9.89
N PRO A 7 -13.06 -0.31 9.96
CA PRO A 7 -13.83 0.42 10.97
C PRO A 7 -15.32 0.07 10.95
N GLU A 8 -15.89 -0.17 9.76
CA GLU A 8 -17.29 -0.53 9.60
C GLU A 8 -17.64 -1.86 10.29
N THR A 9 -16.75 -2.86 10.19
CA THR A 9 -16.96 -4.15 10.85
C THR A 9 -16.88 -4.05 12.38
N CYS A 10 -16.20 -3.06 12.94
CA CYS A 10 -16.26 -2.77 14.37
C CYS A 10 -17.70 -2.44 14.81
N THR A 11 -18.41 -1.64 14.03
CA THR A 11 -19.81 -1.29 14.30
C THR A 11 -20.70 -2.55 14.26
N TRP A 12 -20.51 -3.41 13.28
CA TRP A 12 -21.28 -4.66 13.17
C TRP A 12 -21.07 -5.58 14.37
N PHE A 13 -19.82 -5.78 14.78
CA PHE A 13 -19.51 -6.58 15.98
C PHE A 13 -20.08 -5.96 17.25
N SER A 14 -20.07 -4.63 17.37
CA SER A 14 -20.62 -3.93 18.54
C SER A 14 -22.15 -4.11 18.64
N VAL A 15 -22.88 -4.09 17.52
CA VAL A 15 -24.33 -4.35 17.49
C VAL A 15 -24.63 -5.78 17.97
N GLU A 16 -23.81 -6.76 17.64
CA GLU A 16 -23.94 -8.14 18.10
C GLU A 16 -23.39 -8.37 19.54
N GLY A 17 -23.05 -7.29 20.26
CA GLY A 17 -22.54 -7.38 21.64
C GLY A 17 -21.11 -7.92 21.74
N CYS A 18 -20.38 -7.96 20.64
CA CYS A 18 -18.98 -8.39 20.62
C CYS A 18 -18.05 -7.17 20.66
N PRO A 19 -17.29 -6.94 21.73
CA PRO A 19 -16.28 -5.87 21.75
C PRO A 19 -15.29 -6.03 20.62
N SER A 20 -15.05 -4.94 19.88
CA SER A 20 -14.15 -4.96 18.73
C SER A 20 -13.25 -3.73 18.70
N LEU A 21 -12.12 -3.87 18.05
CA LEU A 21 -11.10 -2.84 17.88
C LEU A 21 -10.72 -2.75 16.41
N PHE A 22 -10.72 -1.54 15.86
CA PHE A 22 -10.11 -1.29 14.56
C PHE A 22 -8.58 -1.51 14.67
N TRP A 23 -8.10 -2.45 13.89
CA TRP A 23 -6.73 -2.91 13.94
C TRP A 23 -6.14 -2.93 12.52
N PRO A 24 -5.78 -1.76 11.97
CA PRO A 24 -5.15 -1.70 10.67
C PRO A 24 -3.87 -2.54 10.66
N LEU A 25 -3.54 -3.07 9.50
CA LEU A 25 -2.32 -3.81 9.28
C LEU A 25 -1.09 -2.95 9.56
N ALA A 26 0.06 -3.57 9.64
CA ALA A 26 1.34 -2.94 9.88
C ALA A 26 2.42 -3.58 8.99
N SER A 27 3.64 -3.08 9.04
CA SER A 27 4.78 -3.61 8.30
C SER A 27 6.04 -3.68 9.17
N ASP A 28 7.06 -4.36 8.66
CA ASP A 28 8.37 -4.44 9.32
C ASP A 28 9.39 -3.54 8.60
N PRO A 29 9.84 -2.45 9.23
CA PRO A 29 10.86 -1.58 8.65
C PRO A 29 12.19 -2.30 8.41
N ASN A 30 12.54 -3.33 9.19
CA ASN A 30 13.78 -4.09 8.98
C ASN A 30 13.75 -4.89 7.66
N VAL A 31 12.56 -5.24 7.18
CA VAL A 31 12.38 -5.95 5.91
C VAL A 31 12.27 -4.98 4.73
N PHE A 32 11.46 -3.94 4.88
CA PHE A 32 11.06 -3.08 3.75
C PHE A 32 11.80 -1.76 3.64
N SER A 33 12.41 -1.22 4.71
CA SER A 33 13.21 0.01 4.56
C SER A 33 14.45 -0.25 3.72
N PRO A 34 14.76 0.62 2.75
CA PRO A 34 15.97 0.47 1.95
C PRO A 34 17.21 0.81 2.76
N ASP A 35 18.31 0.14 2.45
CA ASP A 35 19.64 0.58 2.85
C ASP A 35 19.99 1.88 2.11
N SER A 36 20.95 2.65 2.65
CA SER A 36 21.29 4.01 2.19
C SER A 36 21.67 4.14 0.71
N ASP A 37 22.09 3.05 0.06
CA ASP A 37 22.65 3.05 -1.29
C ASP A 37 21.77 2.33 -2.34
N HIS A 38 20.46 2.20 -2.08
CA HIS A 38 19.59 1.45 -2.97
C HIS A 38 19.23 2.23 -4.25
N LEU A 39 19.69 1.73 -5.39
CA LEU A 39 19.33 2.30 -6.69
C LEU A 39 17.86 1.97 -7.03
N ARG A 40 17.07 3.00 -7.34
CA ARG A 40 15.70 2.83 -7.84
C ARG A 40 15.71 2.80 -9.37
N ASP A 41 15.68 1.59 -9.93
CA ASP A 41 15.76 1.32 -11.37
C ASP A 41 14.44 0.82 -11.99
N ILE A 42 13.42 0.57 -11.17
CA ILE A 42 12.06 0.21 -11.60
C ILE A 42 11.17 1.46 -11.56
N ASP A 43 10.68 1.91 -12.72
CA ASP A 43 9.84 3.11 -12.78
C ASP A 43 8.50 2.92 -12.08
N VAL A 44 7.76 1.86 -12.45
CA VAL A 44 6.47 1.51 -11.86
C VAL A 44 6.42 0.03 -11.58
N LEU A 45 6.18 -0.32 -10.33
CA LEU A 45 6.07 -1.69 -9.85
C LEU A 45 4.63 -2.01 -9.42
N PHE A 46 4.12 -3.16 -9.83
CA PHE A 46 2.91 -3.76 -9.29
C PHE A 46 3.18 -5.18 -8.80
N ILE A 47 2.88 -5.48 -7.53
CA ILE A 47 2.98 -6.85 -6.99
C ILE A 47 1.60 -7.30 -6.52
N GLY A 48 1.09 -8.37 -7.10
CA GLY A 48 -0.21 -8.99 -6.75
C GLY A 48 -0.79 -9.76 -7.92
N ASN A 49 -1.61 -10.76 -7.64
CA ASN A 49 -2.19 -11.64 -8.65
C ASN A 49 -3.08 -10.90 -9.65
N LYS A 50 -3.11 -11.38 -10.90
CA LYS A 50 -3.89 -10.79 -11.99
C LYS A 50 -5.34 -11.27 -11.93
N TYR A 51 -6.19 -10.49 -11.25
CA TYR A 51 -7.64 -10.73 -11.25
C TYR A 51 -8.42 -9.41 -11.11
N GLY A 52 -9.72 -9.46 -11.33
CA GLY A 52 -10.63 -8.31 -11.20
C GLY A 52 -10.19 -7.13 -12.05
N VAL A 53 -10.18 -5.95 -11.47
CA VAL A 53 -9.84 -4.69 -12.16
C VAL A 53 -8.34 -4.52 -12.44
N ARG A 54 -7.47 -5.31 -11.81
CA ARG A 54 -6.01 -5.15 -11.91
C ARG A 54 -5.52 -5.26 -13.34
N GLY A 55 -6.00 -6.28 -14.07
CA GLY A 55 -5.66 -6.45 -15.47
C GLY A 55 -6.11 -5.28 -16.35
N LYS A 56 -7.31 -4.75 -16.10
CA LYS A 56 -7.85 -3.58 -16.83
C LYS A 56 -6.98 -2.33 -16.61
N ILE A 57 -6.60 -2.06 -15.35
CA ILE A 57 -5.76 -0.90 -15.00
C ILE A 57 -4.39 -1.02 -15.67
N ILE A 58 -3.70 -2.14 -15.50
CA ILE A 58 -2.37 -2.35 -16.09
C ILE A 58 -2.43 -2.25 -17.62
N SER A 59 -3.37 -2.94 -18.27
CA SER A 59 -3.53 -2.84 -19.73
C SER A 59 -3.82 -1.41 -20.21
N TYR A 60 -4.57 -0.63 -19.46
CA TYR A 60 -4.78 0.79 -19.77
C TYR A 60 -3.46 1.57 -19.71
N LEU A 61 -2.66 1.41 -18.66
CA LEU A 61 -1.37 2.09 -18.51
C LEU A 61 -0.39 1.69 -19.63
N GLU A 62 -0.29 0.40 -19.94
CA GLU A 62 0.56 -0.14 -21.00
C GLU A 62 0.12 0.37 -22.39
N SER A 63 -1.19 0.49 -22.66
CA SER A 63 -1.71 1.04 -23.91
C SER A 63 -1.32 2.49 -24.15
N ARG A 64 -0.93 3.20 -23.09
CA ARG A 64 -0.43 4.59 -23.11
C ARG A 64 1.09 4.68 -23.13
N GLY A 65 1.78 3.55 -23.33
CA GLY A 65 3.25 3.48 -23.41
C GLY A 65 3.97 3.45 -22.07
N LEU A 66 3.24 3.26 -20.94
CA LEU A 66 3.86 3.06 -19.63
C LEU A 66 4.28 1.60 -19.48
N LYS A 67 5.54 1.38 -19.10
CA LYS A 67 5.99 0.06 -18.64
C LYS A 67 5.64 -0.11 -17.16
N VAL A 68 4.92 -1.17 -16.82
CA VAL A 68 4.65 -1.57 -15.44
C VAL A 68 5.26 -2.94 -15.19
N ASP A 69 6.21 -3.04 -14.28
CA ASP A 69 6.81 -4.32 -13.90
C ASP A 69 5.85 -5.04 -12.93
N CYS A 70 5.14 -6.04 -13.45
CA CYS A 70 4.08 -6.76 -12.74
C CYS A 70 4.56 -8.14 -12.27
N TYR A 71 4.28 -8.48 -11.00
CA TYR A 71 4.58 -9.77 -10.39
C TYR A 71 3.37 -10.34 -9.65
N GLY A 72 3.25 -11.66 -9.62
CA GLY A 72 2.15 -12.43 -9.04
C GLY A 72 1.53 -13.38 -10.06
N ASP A 73 0.64 -14.25 -9.60
CA ASP A 73 0.00 -15.22 -10.47
C ASP A 73 -0.78 -14.55 -11.61
N GLY A 74 -0.62 -15.09 -12.82
CA GLY A 74 -1.24 -14.58 -14.04
C GLY A 74 -0.48 -13.47 -14.75
N TRP A 75 0.64 -12.96 -14.19
CA TRP A 75 1.57 -12.06 -14.86
C TRP A 75 2.76 -12.82 -15.44
N LEU A 76 3.42 -12.22 -16.45
CA LEU A 76 4.56 -12.85 -17.15
C LEU A 76 5.73 -13.16 -16.22
N ASN A 77 6.01 -12.28 -15.24
CA ASN A 77 7.12 -12.46 -14.28
C ASN A 77 6.79 -13.47 -13.17
N GLY A 78 5.53 -13.93 -13.07
CA GLY A 78 5.12 -14.96 -12.12
C GLY A 78 5.15 -14.54 -10.66
N PHE A 79 5.05 -15.52 -9.78
CA PHE A 79 5.06 -15.35 -8.34
C PHE A 79 6.43 -14.89 -7.82
N VAL A 80 6.40 -14.09 -6.74
CA VAL A 80 7.58 -13.70 -5.96
C VAL A 80 7.36 -14.01 -4.49
N ASN A 81 8.39 -14.50 -3.80
CA ASN A 81 8.36 -14.70 -2.36
C ASN A 81 8.53 -13.37 -1.59
N ALA A 82 8.44 -13.40 -0.26
CA ALA A 82 8.49 -12.20 0.56
C ALA A 82 9.82 -11.42 0.42
N GLU A 83 10.95 -12.11 0.33
CA GLU A 83 12.27 -11.48 0.17
C GLU A 83 12.39 -10.79 -1.19
N GLN A 84 11.96 -11.46 -2.25
CA GLN A 84 11.93 -10.90 -3.59
C GLN A 84 10.99 -9.70 -3.69
N MET A 85 9.82 -9.79 -3.04
CA MET A 85 8.87 -8.68 -2.95
C MET A 85 9.50 -7.46 -2.27
N ALA A 86 10.17 -7.64 -1.13
CA ALA A 86 10.84 -6.55 -0.44
C ALA A 86 11.95 -5.93 -1.30
N LEU A 87 12.79 -6.76 -1.94
CA LEU A 87 13.86 -6.30 -2.81
C LEU A 87 13.35 -5.50 -4.01
N LEU A 88 12.32 -5.99 -4.71
CA LEU A 88 11.71 -5.29 -5.83
C LEU A 88 11.08 -3.97 -5.39
N SER A 89 10.39 -3.97 -4.24
CA SER A 89 9.74 -2.78 -3.71
C SER A 89 10.75 -1.67 -3.36
N LYS A 90 11.91 -2.03 -2.82
CA LYS A 90 13.01 -1.09 -2.54
C LYS A 90 13.57 -0.45 -3.82
N ARG A 91 13.55 -1.18 -4.95
CA ARG A 91 14.03 -0.72 -6.25
C ARG A 91 13.02 0.13 -7.03
N ALA A 92 11.76 0.17 -6.60
CA ALA A 92 10.71 0.91 -7.30
C ALA A 92 10.81 2.41 -7.03
N ARG A 93 10.55 3.23 -8.06
CA ARG A 93 10.31 4.67 -7.95
C ARG A 93 8.88 4.94 -7.51
N ILE A 94 7.92 4.24 -8.14
CA ILE A 94 6.50 4.29 -7.84
C ILE A 94 6.01 2.85 -7.64
N ILE A 95 5.31 2.60 -6.54
CA ILE A 95 4.59 1.34 -6.33
C ILE A 95 3.10 1.60 -6.57
N LEU A 96 2.52 0.85 -7.51
CA LEU A 96 1.11 0.95 -7.85
C LEU A 96 0.30 -0.02 -6.97
N GLY A 97 -0.66 0.51 -6.23
CA GLY A 97 -1.61 -0.24 -5.43
C GLY A 97 -2.97 -0.38 -6.10
N VAL A 98 -3.66 -1.48 -5.81
CA VAL A 98 -5.06 -1.69 -6.18
C VAL A 98 -5.82 -2.19 -4.95
N GLY A 99 -6.68 -1.35 -4.40
CA GLY A 99 -7.33 -1.55 -3.10
C GLY A 99 -8.60 -2.40 -3.12
N THR A 100 -9.14 -2.73 -4.31
CA THR A 100 -10.42 -3.46 -4.43
C THR A 100 -10.34 -4.92 -3.98
N VAL A 101 -11.48 -5.46 -3.56
CA VAL A 101 -11.64 -6.84 -3.09
C VAL A 101 -12.11 -7.74 -4.22
N GLY A 102 -11.38 -8.83 -4.49
CA GLY A 102 -11.79 -9.83 -5.47
C GLY A 102 -12.05 -9.23 -6.86
N HIS A 103 -13.24 -9.43 -7.35
CA HIS A 103 -13.72 -8.92 -8.64
C HIS A 103 -14.59 -7.66 -8.51
N CYS A 104 -14.78 -7.13 -7.29
CA CYS A 104 -15.55 -5.90 -7.06
C CYS A 104 -14.79 -4.69 -7.58
N GLU A 105 -15.52 -3.68 -8.02
CA GLU A 105 -14.95 -2.43 -8.52
C GLU A 105 -15.04 -1.30 -7.48
N ASP A 106 -15.95 -1.43 -6.50
CA ASP A 106 -16.33 -0.41 -5.53
C ASP A 106 -16.18 -0.83 -4.05
N VAL A 107 -15.73 -2.08 -3.79
CA VAL A 107 -15.46 -2.56 -2.43
C VAL A 107 -13.97 -2.55 -2.15
N TYR A 108 -13.56 -1.77 -1.16
CA TYR A 108 -12.16 -1.58 -0.78
C TYR A 108 -11.86 -2.24 0.57
N THR A 109 -10.61 -2.59 0.78
CA THR A 109 -10.09 -3.02 2.08
C THR A 109 -8.62 -2.63 2.21
N LEU A 110 -8.16 -2.42 3.44
CA LEU A 110 -6.74 -2.27 3.72
C LEU A 110 -5.99 -3.56 3.36
N LYS A 111 -4.84 -3.41 2.75
CA LYS A 111 -3.96 -4.50 2.35
C LYS A 111 -2.62 -4.39 3.07
N LEU A 112 -1.97 -5.51 3.34
CA LEU A 112 -0.60 -5.51 3.88
C LEU A 112 0.35 -4.69 3.01
N ARG A 113 0.19 -4.77 1.69
CA ARG A 113 0.94 -3.98 0.71
C ARG A 113 0.87 -2.47 0.93
N ASP A 114 -0.23 -1.94 1.45
CA ASP A 114 -0.38 -0.50 1.68
C ASP A 114 0.68 -0.01 2.66
N PHE A 115 0.97 -0.81 3.68
CA PHE A 115 1.99 -0.51 4.69
C PHE A 115 3.40 -0.91 4.24
N ASP A 116 3.56 -2.08 3.63
CA ASP A 116 4.85 -2.55 3.10
C ASP A 116 5.42 -1.59 2.06
N SER A 117 4.58 -1.07 1.15
CA SER A 117 5.00 -0.13 0.11
C SER A 117 5.49 1.19 0.69
N LEU A 118 4.77 1.74 1.66
CA LEU A 118 5.15 2.99 2.33
C LEU A 118 6.47 2.86 3.07
N MET A 119 6.74 1.71 3.73
CA MET A 119 8.02 1.46 4.42
C MET A 119 9.24 1.59 3.50
N THR A 120 9.07 1.38 2.19
CA THR A 120 10.18 1.45 1.23
C THR A 120 10.64 2.87 0.91
N GLY A 121 9.87 3.89 1.24
CA GLY A 121 10.11 5.27 0.80
C GLY A 121 9.94 5.49 -0.71
N ALA A 122 9.40 4.52 -1.47
CA ALA A 122 8.89 4.75 -2.81
C ALA A 122 7.60 5.58 -2.75
N LEU A 123 7.28 6.29 -3.83
CA LEU A 123 5.94 6.87 -3.93
C LEU A 123 4.93 5.74 -4.02
N TYR A 124 4.01 5.66 -3.06
CA TYR A 124 2.90 4.74 -3.13
C TYR A 124 1.68 5.44 -3.75
N LEU A 125 1.22 4.94 -4.90
CA LEU A 125 0.06 5.42 -5.64
C LEU A 125 -0.98 4.30 -5.67
N THR A 126 -2.14 4.49 -5.04
CA THR A 126 -3.16 3.43 -4.91
C THR A 126 -4.58 3.94 -5.15
N HIS A 127 -5.55 3.02 -5.27
CA HIS A 127 -6.96 3.39 -5.27
C HIS A 127 -7.30 4.24 -4.04
N ARG A 128 -8.16 5.23 -4.23
CA ARG A 128 -8.73 6.02 -3.14
C ARG A 128 -9.60 5.11 -2.25
N ASN A 129 -9.00 4.60 -1.21
CA ASN A 129 -9.66 3.78 -0.19
C ASN A 129 -10.01 4.68 1.00
N PRO A 130 -11.30 4.84 1.38
CA PRO A 130 -11.73 5.71 2.46
C PRO A 130 -11.02 5.43 3.80
N ASP A 131 -10.76 4.17 4.12
CA ASP A 131 -10.05 3.79 5.35
C ASP A 131 -8.58 4.21 5.29
N LEU A 132 -7.92 4.03 4.15
CA LEU A 132 -6.52 4.43 3.98
C LEU A 132 -6.35 5.96 3.97
N CYS A 133 -7.33 6.70 3.44
CA CYS A 133 -7.37 8.16 3.47
C CYS A 133 -7.44 8.76 4.90
N GLN A 134 -7.90 7.98 5.88
CA GLN A 134 -7.88 8.38 7.28
C GLN A 134 -6.50 8.19 7.93
N LEU A 135 -5.65 7.38 7.34
CA LEU A 135 -4.35 7.00 7.90
C LEU A 135 -3.19 7.81 7.30
N PHE A 136 -3.30 8.21 6.02
CA PHE A 136 -2.23 8.90 5.30
C PHE A 136 -2.76 10.07 4.46
N ARG A 137 -2.01 11.17 4.47
CA ARG A 137 -2.38 12.43 3.81
C ARG A 137 -1.98 12.41 2.32
N GLU A 138 -2.98 12.62 1.46
CA GLU A 138 -2.76 12.74 0.00
C GLU A 138 -1.83 13.91 -0.35
N GLY A 139 -0.95 13.72 -1.33
CA GLY A 139 0.03 14.71 -1.79
C GLY A 139 1.19 14.98 -0.85
N GLU A 140 1.10 14.49 0.39
CA GLU A 140 2.12 14.64 1.42
C GLU A 140 2.84 13.34 1.76
N GLU A 141 2.10 12.24 1.93
CA GLU A 141 2.58 10.95 2.41
C GLU A 141 2.26 9.79 1.45
N ILE A 142 1.22 9.96 0.64
CA ILE A 142 0.69 8.96 -0.28
C ILE A 142 0.00 9.67 -1.45
N GLU A 143 -0.23 8.95 -2.56
CA GLU A 143 -1.08 9.39 -3.64
C GLU A 143 -2.23 8.42 -3.91
N TYR A 144 -3.39 8.97 -4.22
CA TYR A 144 -4.57 8.19 -4.56
C TYR A 144 -4.99 8.41 -6.01
N TYR A 145 -5.70 7.45 -6.58
CA TYR A 145 -6.38 7.59 -7.87
C TYR A 145 -7.77 6.92 -7.82
N GLU A 146 -8.69 7.42 -8.62
CA GLU A 146 -10.06 6.91 -8.75
C GLU A 146 -10.29 6.24 -10.12
N SER A 147 -9.43 6.51 -11.08
CA SER A 147 -9.51 5.93 -12.42
C SER A 147 -8.15 5.57 -13.00
N PRO A 148 -8.08 4.63 -13.96
CA PRO A 148 -6.84 4.32 -14.68
C PRO A 148 -6.24 5.54 -15.40
N ALA A 149 -7.08 6.49 -15.85
CA ALA A 149 -6.64 7.72 -16.50
C ALA A 149 -5.94 8.64 -15.51
N GLU A 150 -6.48 8.80 -14.31
CA GLU A 150 -5.85 9.58 -13.25
C GLU A 150 -4.54 8.91 -12.77
N ALA A 151 -4.54 7.59 -12.60
CA ALA A 151 -3.32 6.86 -12.27
C ALA A 151 -2.22 7.14 -13.31
N TYR A 152 -2.55 7.09 -14.61
CA TYR A 152 -1.62 7.42 -15.68
C TYR A 152 -1.06 8.85 -15.54
N GLN A 153 -1.93 9.86 -15.33
CA GLN A 153 -1.52 11.25 -15.19
C GLN A 153 -0.59 11.46 -13.99
N LYS A 154 -0.93 10.89 -12.84
CA LYS A 154 -0.10 10.97 -11.62
C LYS A 154 1.23 10.26 -11.79
N ILE A 155 1.26 9.07 -12.41
CA ILE A 155 2.52 8.36 -12.69
C ILE A 155 3.42 9.22 -13.59
N GLN A 156 2.88 9.77 -14.70
CA GLN A 156 3.64 10.65 -15.59
C GLN A 156 4.19 11.87 -14.85
N HIS A 157 3.35 12.54 -14.07
CA HIS A 157 3.76 13.69 -13.26
C HIS A 157 4.96 13.35 -12.37
N TYR A 158 4.84 12.28 -11.57
CA TYR A 158 5.87 11.92 -10.60
C TYR A 158 7.12 11.29 -11.21
N LEU A 159 7.05 10.70 -12.40
CA LEU A 159 8.24 10.30 -13.14
C LEU A 159 9.04 11.51 -13.65
N HIS A 160 8.36 12.60 -14.03
CA HIS A 160 8.99 13.85 -14.48
C HIS A 160 9.37 14.81 -13.33
N LYS A 161 8.88 14.56 -12.11
CA LYS A 161 9.13 15.38 -10.92
C LYS A 161 9.78 14.57 -9.80
N PRO A 162 11.05 14.17 -9.98
CA PRO A 162 11.73 13.27 -9.03
C PRO A 162 11.79 13.83 -7.61
N ASP A 163 11.99 15.14 -7.43
CA ASP A 163 12.09 15.74 -6.10
C ASP A 163 10.76 15.66 -5.34
N GLU A 164 9.64 15.94 -6.03
CA GLU A 164 8.30 15.81 -5.45
C GLU A 164 8.00 14.35 -5.09
N ARG A 165 8.30 13.42 -6.02
CA ARG A 165 8.15 11.98 -5.80
C ARG A 165 8.92 11.50 -4.57
N VAL A 166 10.19 11.87 -4.46
CA VAL A 166 11.05 11.48 -3.32
C VAL A 166 10.52 12.10 -2.03
N ARG A 167 10.11 13.36 -2.05
CA ARG A 167 9.54 14.04 -0.87
C ARG A 167 8.31 13.30 -0.35
N VAL A 168 7.34 12.99 -1.21
CA VAL A 168 6.11 12.28 -0.80
C VAL A 168 6.43 10.88 -0.31
N GLY A 169 7.27 10.13 -1.01
CA GLY A 169 7.67 8.78 -0.62
C GLY A 169 8.36 8.74 0.76
N LEU A 170 9.30 9.65 1.01
CA LEU A 170 10.01 9.73 2.30
C LEU A 170 9.09 10.21 3.44
N ASN A 171 8.12 11.07 3.17
CA ASN A 171 7.13 11.46 4.17
C ASN A 171 6.24 10.27 4.53
N GLY A 172 5.75 9.53 3.53
CA GLY A 172 4.98 8.30 3.74
C GLY A 172 5.74 7.26 4.56
N GLN A 173 7.05 7.08 4.25
CA GLN A 173 7.91 6.19 5.01
C GLN A 173 8.02 6.61 6.48
N ARG A 174 8.24 7.89 6.75
CA ARG A 174 8.33 8.42 8.12
C ARG A 174 7.03 8.19 8.90
N ALA A 175 5.89 8.48 8.29
CA ALA A 175 4.58 8.22 8.89
C ALA A 175 4.36 6.72 9.16
N ALA A 176 4.70 5.86 8.19
CA ALA A 176 4.57 4.42 8.34
C ALA A 176 5.45 3.86 9.47
N ILE A 177 6.72 4.29 9.56
CA ILE A 177 7.64 3.87 10.62
C ILE A 177 7.18 4.36 12.00
N ALA A 178 6.63 5.57 12.09
CA ALA A 178 6.17 6.14 13.35
C ALA A 178 4.97 5.39 13.94
N ASP A 179 3.99 5.00 13.10
CA ASP A 179 2.68 4.56 13.60
C ASP A 179 2.24 3.17 13.13
N TYR A 180 2.87 2.60 12.08
CA TYR A 180 2.38 1.39 11.42
C TYR A 180 3.42 0.25 11.38
N THR A 181 4.29 0.15 12.41
CA THR A 181 5.13 -1.04 12.61
C THR A 181 4.37 -2.11 13.40
N TRP A 182 4.69 -3.38 13.18
CA TRP A 182 4.12 -4.49 13.97
C TRP A 182 4.38 -4.32 15.46
N GLU A 183 5.57 -3.87 15.84
CA GLU A 183 5.91 -3.59 17.25
C GLU A 183 4.97 -2.54 17.85
N ARG A 184 4.81 -1.41 17.18
CA ARG A 184 3.92 -0.32 17.63
C ARG A 184 2.47 -0.81 17.74
N ARG A 185 2.01 -1.55 16.71
CA ARG A 185 0.65 -2.07 16.65
C ARG A 185 0.34 -3.03 17.79
N LEU A 186 1.22 -3.99 18.04
CA LEU A 186 1.07 -4.96 19.13
C LEU A 186 1.14 -4.30 20.50
N THR A 187 2.10 -3.39 20.70
CA THR A 187 2.24 -2.63 21.96
C THR A 187 0.95 -1.91 22.31
N LEU A 188 0.41 -1.10 21.39
CA LEU A 188 -0.86 -0.38 21.61
C LEU A 188 -2.03 -1.32 21.88
N THR A 189 -2.10 -2.44 21.16
CA THR A 189 -3.16 -3.43 21.38
C THR A 189 -3.07 -4.06 22.75
N PHE A 190 -1.88 -4.45 23.21
CA PHE A 190 -1.70 -5.05 24.53
C PHE A 190 -1.93 -4.05 25.66
N GLN A 191 -1.57 -2.77 25.47
CA GLN A 191 -1.93 -1.71 26.43
C GLN A 191 -3.45 -1.55 26.56
N GLN A 192 -4.17 -1.50 25.43
CA GLN A 192 -5.64 -1.41 25.43
C GLN A 192 -6.32 -2.63 26.07
N LEU A 193 -5.67 -3.79 26.02
CA LEU A 193 -6.13 -5.01 26.67
C LEU A 193 -5.74 -5.10 28.16
N GLY A 194 -4.96 -4.13 28.68
CA GLY A 194 -4.42 -4.17 30.03
C GLY A 194 -3.37 -5.26 30.25
N LEU A 195 -2.75 -5.75 29.18
CA LEU A 195 -1.69 -6.78 29.22
C LEU A 195 -0.28 -6.18 29.30
N LEU A 196 -0.15 -4.89 29.01
CA LEU A 196 1.07 -4.10 29.19
C LEU A 196 0.71 -2.80 29.91
N SER A 197 1.60 -2.35 30.79
CA SER A 197 1.57 -1.08 31.49
C SER A 197 2.15 0.06 30.66
#